data_459814393232f04b22273c289cea129f
#
_entry.id   459814393232f04b22273c289cea129f
#
_cell.length_a   1.000
_cell.length_b   1.000
_cell.length_c   1.000
_cell.angle_alpha   90.00
_cell.angle_beta   90.00
_cell.angle_gamma   90.00
#
_symmetry.space_group_name_H-M   'P 1'
#
loop_
_entity.id
_entity.type
_entity.pdbx_description
1 polymer ?
#
loop_
_entity_poly.entity_id
_entity_poly.type
_entity_poly.pdbx_seq_one_letter_code
_entity_poly.pdbx_strand_id
1 'polypeptide(L)'
;MKAEEWLERAKKDLDDAKFNLEGGRFEVSAFLAHQAAEKALKALYVLKFGRLWKIHDLVQLAKQVGAPHEVVDVCDKLNPHYIATRYLVETVYTAERSREALELADKVIEWVEKQLQK
;
A
#
# COMPACT_ATOMS: atom_id res chain seq x y z
N MET A 1 -18.56 -2.16 0.72
CA MET A 1 -17.75 -2.06 -0.51
C MET A 1 -17.16 -3.43 -0.84
N LYS A 2 -17.22 -3.83 -2.08
CA LYS A 2 -16.73 -5.14 -2.52
C LYS A 2 -15.21 -5.15 -2.70
N ALA A 3 -14.62 -6.34 -2.64
CA ALA A 3 -13.17 -6.50 -2.79
C ALA A 3 -12.64 -5.87 -4.08
N GLU A 4 -13.35 -6.08 -5.20
CA GLU A 4 -12.93 -5.52 -6.50
C GLU A 4 -12.86 -3.99 -6.49
N GLU A 5 -13.78 -3.34 -5.79
CA GLU A 5 -13.78 -1.88 -5.68
C GLU A 5 -12.57 -1.39 -4.88
N TRP A 6 -12.21 -2.09 -3.83
CA TRP A 6 -11.01 -1.78 -3.06
C TRP A 6 -9.75 -1.95 -3.90
N LEU A 7 -9.69 -3.02 -4.70
CA LEU A 7 -8.54 -3.26 -5.56
C LEU A 7 -8.42 -2.19 -6.65
N GLU A 8 -9.53 -1.77 -7.24
CA GLU A 8 -9.51 -0.69 -8.23
C GLU A 8 -8.99 0.62 -7.63
N ARG A 9 -9.41 0.94 -6.42
CA ARG A 9 -8.91 2.12 -5.71
C ARG A 9 -7.43 2.01 -5.39
N ALA A 10 -6.98 0.81 -5.03
CA ALA A 10 -5.56 0.56 -4.80
C ALA A 10 -4.73 0.84 -6.06
N LYS A 11 -5.19 0.34 -7.19
CA LYS A 11 -4.51 0.56 -8.48
C LYS A 11 -4.51 2.03 -8.88
N LYS A 12 -5.62 2.74 -8.61
CA LYS A 12 -5.68 4.18 -8.87
C LYS A 12 -4.68 4.94 -8.01
N ASP A 13 -4.58 4.61 -6.73
CA ASP A 13 -3.60 5.24 -5.86
C ASP A 13 -2.17 4.97 -6.33
N LEU A 14 -1.90 3.76 -6.83
CA LEU A 14 -0.58 3.44 -7.36
C LEU A 14 -0.27 4.26 -8.61
N ASP A 15 -1.23 4.42 -9.51
CA ASP A 15 -1.07 5.27 -10.69
C ASP A 15 -0.83 6.73 -10.31
N ASP A 16 -1.58 7.22 -9.32
CA ASP A 16 -1.40 8.58 -8.81
C ASP A 16 -0.03 8.74 -8.14
N ALA A 17 0.46 7.70 -7.47
CA ALA A 17 1.81 7.70 -6.90
C ALA A 17 2.87 7.83 -8.00
N LYS A 18 2.74 7.09 -9.09
CA LYS A 18 3.64 7.17 -10.24
C LYS A 18 3.64 8.57 -10.86
N PHE A 19 2.46 9.12 -11.05
CA PHE A 19 2.28 10.47 -11.59
C PHE A 19 2.99 11.51 -10.71
N ASN A 20 2.83 11.42 -9.40
CA ASN A 20 3.46 12.34 -8.47
C ASN A 20 4.97 12.16 -8.40
N LEU A 21 5.47 10.95 -8.55
CA LEU A 21 6.91 10.69 -8.64
C LEU A 21 7.51 11.39 -9.86
N GLU A 22 6.90 11.24 -11.02
CA GLU A 22 7.33 11.87 -12.26
C GLU A 22 7.29 13.40 -12.15
N GLY A 23 6.31 13.92 -11.42
CA GLY A 23 6.16 15.36 -11.20
C GLY A 23 7.02 15.93 -10.09
N GLY A 24 7.88 15.13 -9.47
CA GLY A 24 8.76 15.58 -8.39
C GLY A 24 8.09 15.74 -7.04
N ARG A 25 6.88 15.23 -6.88
CA ARG A 25 6.13 15.27 -5.62
C ARG A 25 6.40 14.00 -4.81
N PHE A 26 7.62 13.88 -4.31
CA PHE A 26 8.12 12.63 -3.73
C PHE A 26 7.39 12.20 -2.48
N GLU A 27 7.09 13.14 -1.59
CA GLU A 27 6.38 12.84 -0.36
C GLU A 27 4.95 12.35 -0.63
N VAL A 28 4.24 13.03 -1.52
CA VAL A 28 2.89 12.64 -1.91
C VAL A 28 2.91 11.26 -2.58
N SER A 29 3.89 11.02 -3.44
CA SER A 29 4.06 9.74 -4.11
C SER A 29 4.22 8.60 -3.11
N ALA A 30 5.11 8.77 -2.13
CA ALA A 30 5.34 7.74 -1.11
C ALA A 30 4.09 7.49 -0.25
N PHE A 31 3.37 8.54 0.11
CA PHE A 31 2.11 8.41 0.85
C PHE A 31 1.08 7.60 0.05
N LEU A 32 0.91 7.94 -1.22
CA LEU A 32 -0.04 7.24 -2.09
C LEU A 32 0.35 5.78 -2.31
N ALA A 33 1.65 5.49 -2.36
CA ALA A 33 2.13 4.11 -2.44
C ALA A 33 1.70 3.31 -1.21
N HIS A 34 1.86 3.88 -0.02
CA HIS A 34 1.39 3.24 1.21
C HIS A 34 -0.13 3.01 1.15
N GLN A 35 -0.88 4.02 0.75
CA GLN A 35 -2.34 3.92 0.65
C GLN A 35 -2.77 2.86 -0.36
N ALA A 36 -2.06 2.74 -1.47
CA ALA A 36 -2.33 1.70 -2.47
C ALA A 36 -2.20 0.30 -1.86
N ALA A 37 -1.12 0.05 -1.15
CA ALA A 37 -0.90 -1.23 -0.48
C ALA A 37 -1.98 -1.50 0.58
N GLU A 38 -2.32 -0.49 1.36
CA GLU A 38 -3.36 -0.60 2.39
C GLU A 38 -4.70 -1.02 1.77
N LYS A 39 -5.11 -0.34 0.71
CA LYS A 39 -6.39 -0.64 0.05
C LYS A 39 -6.39 -2.02 -0.60
N ALA A 40 -5.27 -2.45 -1.15
CA ALA A 40 -5.15 -3.80 -1.70
C ALA A 40 -5.33 -4.87 -0.61
N LEU A 41 -4.66 -4.69 0.53
CA LEU A 41 -4.81 -5.63 1.64
C LEU A 41 -6.22 -5.60 2.22
N LYS A 42 -6.87 -4.45 2.25
CA LYS A 42 -8.27 -4.33 2.67
C LYS A 42 -9.22 -5.05 1.73
N ALA A 43 -8.90 -5.12 0.44
CA ALA A 43 -9.67 -5.91 -0.51
C ALA A 43 -9.73 -7.38 -0.08
N LEU A 44 -8.58 -7.96 0.27
CA LEU A 44 -8.53 -9.33 0.77
C LEU A 44 -9.23 -9.48 2.12
N TYR A 45 -9.06 -8.49 2.99
CA TYR A 45 -9.68 -8.54 4.30
C TYR A 45 -11.21 -8.59 4.18
N VAL A 46 -11.78 -7.72 3.35
CA VAL A 46 -13.23 -7.70 3.11
C VAL A 46 -13.70 -9.03 2.52
N LEU A 47 -12.93 -9.59 1.58
CA LEU A 47 -13.29 -10.87 0.98
C LEU A 47 -13.30 -12.01 2.01
N LYS A 48 -12.31 -12.05 2.88
CA LYS A 48 -12.16 -13.13 3.86
C LYS A 48 -13.11 -13.00 5.05
N PHE A 49 -13.32 -11.78 5.54
CA PHE A 49 -14.05 -11.56 6.80
C PHE A 49 -15.40 -10.87 6.64
N GLY A 50 -15.74 -10.41 5.45
CA GLY A 50 -17.04 -9.79 5.19
C GLY A 50 -17.25 -8.44 5.86
N ARG A 51 -16.20 -7.82 6.37
CA ARG A 51 -16.27 -6.53 7.03
C ARG A 51 -14.98 -5.75 6.83
N LEU A 52 -15.05 -4.42 7.01
CA LEU A 52 -13.89 -3.55 6.92
C LEU A 52 -13.19 -3.45 8.27
N TRP A 53 -11.87 -3.42 8.24
CA TRP A 53 -11.03 -3.15 9.41
C TRP A 53 -10.33 -1.81 9.19
N LYS A 54 -10.68 -0.82 10.01
CA LYS A 54 -10.21 0.56 9.84
C LYS A 54 -8.86 0.79 10.53
N ILE A 55 -7.82 0.14 10.02
CA ILE A 55 -6.46 0.35 10.51
C ILE A 55 -5.54 0.71 9.34
N HIS A 56 -4.39 1.27 9.67
CA HIS A 56 -3.39 1.68 8.69
C HIS A 56 -2.10 0.86 8.77
N ASP A 57 -2.01 -0.06 9.71
CA ASP A 57 -0.85 -0.91 9.89
C ASP A 57 -0.86 -2.03 8.86
N LEU A 58 0.03 -1.93 7.88
CA LEU A 58 0.11 -2.89 6.78
C LEU A 58 0.54 -4.28 7.26
N VAL A 59 1.39 -4.34 8.28
CA VAL A 59 1.87 -5.63 8.81
C VAL A 59 0.72 -6.40 9.43
N GLN A 60 -0.11 -5.73 10.23
CA GLN A 60 -1.27 -6.39 10.84
C GLN A 60 -2.27 -6.85 9.77
N LEU A 61 -2.55 -6.01 8.77
CA LEU A 61 -3.42 -6.38 7.66
C LEU A 61 -2.89 -7.61 6.91
N ALA A 62 -1.60 -7.57 6.57
CA ALA A 62 -0.96 -8.67 5.84
C ALA A 62 -1.05 -9.99 6.61
N LYS A 63 -0.78 -9.96 7.90
CA LYS A 63 -0.85 -11.15 8.74
C LYS A 63 -2.27 -11.71 8.81
N GLN A 64 -3.27 -10.86 8.97
CA GLN A 64 -4.66 -11.30 9.07
C GLN A 64 -5.17 -11.92 7.78
N VAL A 65 -4.71 -11.46 6.62
CA VAL A 65 -5.14 -12.04 5.35
C VAL A 65 -4.27 -13.22 4.90
N GLY A 66 -3.35 -13.66 5.75
CA GLY A 66 -2.54 -14.85 5.49
C GLY A 66 -1.40 -14.64 4.51
N ALA A 67 -0.84 -13.45 4.47
CA ALA A 67 0.28 -13.15 3.59
C ALA A 67 1.53 -13.94 3.98
N PRO A 68 2.33 -14.39 3.01
CA PRO A 68 3.58 -15.06 3.30
C PRO A 68 4.59 -14.09 3.90
N HIS A 69 5.63 -14.63 4.53
CA HIS A 69 6.65 -13.86 5.22
C HIS A 69 7.26 -12.75 4.33
N GLU A 70 7.51 -13.06 3.06
CA GLU A 70 8.07 -12.09 2.11
C GLU A 70 7.19 -10.86 1.93
N VAL A 71 5.87 -11.05 1.89
CA VAL A 71 4.92 -9.94 1.75
C VAL A 71 4.82 -9.16 3.05
N VAL A 72 4.85 -9.85 4.19
CA VAL A 72 4.87 -9.18 5.50
C VAL A 72 6.11 -8.28 5.62
N ASP A 73 7.28 -8.76 5.17
CA ASP A 73 8.51 -7.97 5.17
C ASP A 73 8.40 -6.72 4.29
N VAL A 74 7.79 -6.84 3.12
CA VAL A 74 7.52 -5.69 2.25
C VAL A 74 6.65 -4.68 2.97
N CYS A 75 5.61 -5.15 3.64
CA CYS A 75 4.70 -4.29 4.41
C CYS A 75 5.43 -3.58 5.55
N ASP A 76 6.35 -4.28 6.22
CA ASP A 76 7.13 -3.70 7.30
C ASP A 76 8.00 -2.54 6.81
N LYS A 77 8.58 -2.67 5.62
CA LYS A 77 9.38 -1.60 5.01
C LYS A 77 8.53 -0.43 4.54
N LEU A 78 7.31 -0.69 4.10
CA LEU A 78 6.41 0.34 3.59
C LEU A 78 5.66 1.07 4.69
N ASN A 79 5.41 0.41 5.80
CA ASN A 79 4.61 0.90 6.92
C ASN A 79 5.03 2.28 7.45
N PRO A 80 6.34 2.58 7.65
CA PRO A 80 6.77 3.88 8.17
C PRO A 80 6.37 5.08 7.31
N HIS A 81 6.10 4.89 6.03
CA HIS A 81 5.73 6.01 5.14
C HIS A 81 4.42 6.68 5.53
N TYR A 82 3.53 5.97 6.21
CA TYR A 82 2.29 6.57 6.71
C TYR A 82 2.57 7.69 7.71
N ILE A 83 3.45 7.43 8.66
CA ILE A 83 3.83 8.42 9.69
C ILE A 83 4.75 9.49 9.10
N ALA A 84 5.79 9.08 8.38
CA ALA A 84 6.81 9.98 7.86
C ALA A 84 6.23 11.05 6.93
N THR A 85 5.31 10.67 6.04
CA THR A 85 4.74 11.60 5.07
C THR A 85 3.69 12.54 5.66
N ARG A 86 3.11 12.18 6.80
CA ARG A 86 2.01 12.96 7.40
C ARG A 86 2.45 13.83 8.56
N TYR A 87 3.40 13.38 9.34
CA TYR A 87 3.70 14.00 10.63
C TYR A 87 5.14 14.47 10.82
N LEU A 88 6.09 13.92 10.07
CA LEU A 88 7.51 14.25 10.23
C LEU A 88 7.90 15.35 9.24
N VAL A 89 7.72 16.59 9.65
CA VAL A 89 7.97 17.77 8.81
C VAL A 89 9.39 17.83 8.29
N GLU A 90 10.34 17.36 9.08
CA GLU A 90 11.77 17.40 8.74
C GLU A 90 12.23 16.25 7.85
N THR A 91 11.34 15.28 7.60
CA THR A 91 11.70 14.14 6.74
C THR A 91 11.82 14.61 5.30
N VAL A 92 13.02 14.40 4.73
CA VAL A 92 13.28 14.73 3.34
C VAL A 92 13.00 13.49 2.50
N TYR A 93 12.07 13.62 1.55
CA TYR A 93 11.79 12.57 0.58
C TYR A 93 12.53 12.83 -0.72
N THR A 94 13.25 11.82 -1.18
CA THR A 94 13.98 11.87 -2.46
C THR A 94 13.22 11.06 -3.50
N ALA A 95 13.55 11.25 -4.78
CA ALA A 95 13.01 10.44 -5.86
C ALA A 95 13.28 8.95 -5.61
N GLU A 96 14.47 8.63 -5.12
CA GLU A 96 14.89 7.26 -4.85
C GLU A 96 14.05 6.61 -3.76
N ARG A 97 13.81 7.33 -2.68
CA ARG A 97 12.99 6.84 -1.56
C ARG A 97 11.54 6.61 -1.99
N SER A 98 10.99 7.53 -2.78
CA SER A 98 9.63 7.38 -3.30
C SER A 98 9.51 6.24 -4.30
N ARG A 99 10.51 6.08 -5.14
CA ARG A 99 10.55 4.97 -6.10
C ARG A 99 10.57 3.62 -5.38
N GLU A 100 11.35 3.52 -4.32
CA GLU A 100 11.38 2.32 -3.49
C GLU A 100 9.99 2.02 -2.89
N ALA A 101 9.32 3.04 -2.35
CA ALA A 101 7.98 2.87 -1.81
C ALA A 101 7.00 2.36 -2.87
N LEU A 102 7.08 2.91 -4.09
CA LEU A 102 6.26 2.46 -5.22
C LEU A 102 6.50 0.99 -5.57
N GLU A 103 7.77 0.59 -5.64
CA GLU A 103 8.13 -0.79 -5.95
C GLU A 103 7.61 -1.76 -4.89
N LEU A 104 7.71 -1.37 -3.61
CA LEU A 104 7.18 -2.17 -2.51
C LEU A 104 5.66 -2.30 -2.58
N ALA A 105 4.96 -1.19 -2.85
CA ALA A 105 3.51 -1.20 -2.99
C ALA A 105 3.07 -2.08 -4.17
N ASP A 106 3.78 -2.01 -5.28
CA ASP A 106 3.49 -2.82 -6.45
C ASP A 106 3.56 -4.33 -6.13
N LYS A 107 4.54 -4.74 -5.35
CA LYS A 107 4.67 -6.14 -4.91
C LYS A 107 3.48 -6.60 -4.08
N VAL A 108 3.00 -5.74 -3.19
CA VAL A 108 1.80 -6.05 -2.38
C VAL A 108 0.58 -6.21 -3.29
N ILE A 109 0.38 -5.29 -4.21
CA ILE A 109 -0.76 -5.31 -5.12
C ILE A 109 -0.72 -6.55 -6.01
N GLU A 110 0.43 -6.90 -6.56
CA GLU A 110 0.57 -8.11 -7.38
C GLU A 110 0.20 -9.37 -6.60
N TRP A 111 0.67 -9.47 -5.36
CA TRP A 111 0.33 -10.60 -4.53
C TRP A 111 -1.17 -10.67 -4.26
N VAL A 112 -1.78 -9.52 -3.91
CA VAL A 112 -3.23 -9.45 -3.65
C VAL A 112 -4.02 -9.85 -4.89
N GLU A 113 -3.64 -9.37 -6.07
CA GLU A 113 -4.32 -9.72 -7.32
C GLU A 113 -4.34 -11.22 -7.54
N LYS A 114 -3.22 -11.88 -7.30
CA LYS A 114 -3.12 -13.34 -7.44
C LYS A 114 -4.05 -14.06 -6.47
N GLN A 115 -4.18 -13.55 -5.25
CA GLN A 115 -5.10 -14.14 -4.27
C GLN A 115 -6.55 -13.97 -4.68
N LEU A 116 -6.91 -12.84 -5.25
CA LEU A 116 -8.29 -12.59 -5.70
C LEU A 116 -8.70 -13.41 -6.91
N GLN A 117 -7.74 -13.91 -7.67
CA GLN A 117 -7.99 -14.77 -8.84
C GLN A 117 -8.17 -16.25 -8.49
N LYS A 118 -7.92 -16.64 -7.26
CA LYS A 118 -8.05 -18.03 -6.83
C LYS A 118 -9.48 -18.46 -6.55
#